data_a04e82717c3161d44eedad186ac85220
#
_entry.id   a04e82717c3161d44eedad186ac85220
#
_cell.length_a   1.000
_cell.length_b   1.000
_cell.length_c   1.000
_cell.angle_alpha   90.00
_cell.angle_beta   90.00
_cell.angle_gamma   90.00
#
_symmetry.space_group_name_H-M   'P 1'
#
loop_
_entity.id
_entity.type
_entity.pdbx_description
1 polymer ?
#
loop_
_entity_poly.entity_id
_entity_poly.type
_entity_poly.pdbx_seq_one_letter_code
_entity_poly.pdbx_strand_id
1 'polypeptide(L)'
;MNSSFYNNNNTINRLNLINSDNFNSDKPNSERTTIIVTGASRGIGKAIAIALSSPSANIVISCSKSSDELKETYDAITARGALCTAYVGNMGSYSNVQEMFDLTLSLYGKTDVLINNAGIASIGLFQDTTPDMWNNIISVNLNSVYNCCHFAVNDMLRRHCGRIINISSVWGLYGASCEVAYSASKGAVNSFTKALAKELAPSHIQVNAIACGAIDTSMNGHLSKEELDELACEIPAGTLGKPEGVARLVKLMLESDDYLTGQVIQYDGGWI
;
A
#
# COMPACT_ATOMS: atom_id res chain seq x y z
N MET A 1 27.35 -2.83 -14.19
CA MET A 1 27.03 -3.29 -12.83
C MET A 1 27.63 -2.30 -11.83
N ASN A 2 26.99 -1.18 -11.59
CA ASN A 2 27.36 -0.25 -10.53
C ASN A 2 26.07 0.34 -9.95
N SER A 3 25.54 -0.30 -8.91
CA SER A 3 24.51 0.30 -8.06
C SER A 3 25.21 1.32 -7.17
N SER A 4 25.07 2.61 -7.45
CA SER A 4 25.60 3.65 -6.58
C SER A 4 24.72 3.78 -5.33
N PHE A 5 25.31 3.43 -4.18
CA PHE A 5 24.73 3.67 -2.86
C PHE A 5 24.99 5.12 -2.48
N TYR A 6 23.95 5.91 -2.27
CA TYR A 6 24.08 7.20 -1.61
C TYR A 6 24.02 6.99 -0.08
N ASN A 7 25.17 7.04 0.57
CA ASN A 7 25.30 7.09 2.03
C ASN A 7 25.25 8.56 2.48
N ASN A 8 24.13 8.99 3.05
CA ASN A 8 24.14 10.16 3.90
C ASN A 8 24.37 9.69 5.37
N ASN A 9 25.58 9.93 5.88
CA ASN A 9 25.95 9.71 7.25
C ASN A 9 25.19 10.71 8.15
N ASN A 10 24.07 10.30 8.70
CA ASN A 10 23.60 10.50 10.06
C ASN A 10 22.14 10.02 10.19
N THR A 11 21.93 9.11 11.14
CA THR A 11 20.68 8.54 11.59
C THR A 11 20.14 7.38 10.74
N ILE A 12 20.46 6.15 11.14
CA ILE A 12 19.88 4.86 10.70
C ILE A 12 20.13 4.56 9.21
N ASN A 13 20.82 3.47 8.91
CA ASN A 13 21.02 2.89 7.56
C ASN A 13 19.68 2.71 6.83
N ARG A 14 19.15 3.76 6.19
CA ARG A 14 18.01 3.69 5.29
C ARG A 14 18.55 3.30 3.93
N LEU A 15 18.22 2.11 3.47
CA LEU A 15 18.60 1.62 2.16
C LEU A 15 17.67 2.25 1.11
N ASN A 16 18.12 3.32 0.46
CA ASN A 16 17.42 3.85 -0.71
C ASN A 16 18.07 3.23 -1.96
N LEU A 17 17.40 2.25 -2.56
CA LEU A 17 17.83 1.67 -3.84
C LEU A 17 17.20 2.49 -4.96
N ILE A 18 18.04 3.04 -5.82
CA ILE A 18 17.62 3.79 -7.00
C ILE A 18 18.23 3.10 -8.22
N ASN A 19 17.40 2.78 -9.20
CA ASN A 19 17.88 2.23 -10.46
C ASN A 19 18.39 3.38 -11.35
N SER A 20 19.68 3.73 -11.22
CA SER A 20 20.33 4.78 -12.01
C SER A 20 20.60 4.37 -13.46
N ASP A 21 20.68 3.06 -13.74
CA ASP A 21 21.14 2.57 -15.06
C ASP A 21 20.06 2.69 -16.16
N ASN A 22 18.79 2.88 -15.78
CA ASN A 22 17.65 2.99 -16.71
C ASN A 22 17.15 4.43 -16.93
N PHE A 23 17.84 5.46 -16.43
CA PHE A 23 17.50 6.86 -16.73
C PHE A 23 17.72 7.27 -18.19
N ASN A 24 18.35 6.40 -19.00
CA ASN A 24 18.62 6.59 -20.45
C ASN A 24 17.60 5.89 -21.36
N SER A 25 16.40 5.57 -20.92
CA SER A 25 15.36 5.00 -21.80
C SER A 25 14.75 6.08 -22.70
N ASP A 26 14.28 5.68 -23.90
CA ASP A 26 13.73 6.54 -24.94
C ASP A 26 12.50 7.38 -24.54
N LYS A 27 11.97 7.22 -23.32
CA LYS A 27 10.89 8.05 -22.78
C LYS A 27 11.36 8.84 -21.56
N PRO A 28 11.08 10.17 -21.51
CA PRO A 28 11.30 10.97 -20.33
C PRO A 28 10.58 10.35 -19.12
N ASN A 29 11.18 10.41 -17.92
CA ASN A 29 10.58 9.88 -16.70
C ASN A 29 9.19 10.48 -16.41
N SER A 30 8.95 11.72 -16.85
CA SER A 30 7.67 12.42 -16.72
C SER A 30 6.53 11.84 -17.57
N GLU A 31 6.81 11.06 -18.61
CA GLU A 31 5.80 10.40 -19.45
C GLU A 31 5.34 9.05 -18.88
N ARG A 32 6.08 8.50 -17.92
CA ARG A 32 5.72 7.24 -17.26
C ARG A 32 4.69 7.48 -16.16
N THR A 33 3.88 6.46 -15.87
CA THR A 33 2.97 6.50 -14.72
C THR A 33 3.77 6.28 -13.42
N THR A 34 3.70 7.23 -12.49
CA THR A 34 4.38 7.13 -11.20
C THR A 34 3.44 6.59 -10.14
N ILE A 35 3.80 5.44 -9.57
CA ILE A 35 2.99 4.65 -8.64
C ILE A 35 3.75 4.48 -7.33
N ILE A 36 3.13 4.84 -6.21
CA ILE A 36 3.65 4.59 -4.87
C ILE A 36 2.87 3.43 -4.25
N VAL A 37 3.58 2.41 -3.72
CA VAL A 37 2.98 1.30 -2.99
C VAL A 37 3.64 1.19 -1.61
N THR A 38 2.88 1.43 -0.55
CA THR A 38 3.39 1.33 0.81
C THR A 38 3.28 -0.10 1.35
N GLY A 39 4.22 -0.53 2.22
CA GLY A 39 4.21 -1.89 2.76
C GLY A 39 4.42 -2.97 1.70
N ALA A 40 5.32 -2.72 0.73
CA ALA A 40 5.49 -3.55 -0.46
C ALA A 40 6.61 -4.60 -0.36
N SER A 41 7.16 -4.85 0.84
CA SER A 41 8.20 -5.89 0.99
C SER A 41 7.66 -7.31 0.81
N ARG A 42 6.39 -7.55 1.11
CA ARG A 42 5.76 -8.88 1.04
C ARG A 42 4.23 -8.80 0.84
N GLY A 43 3.61 -9.97 0.73
CA GLY A 43 2.14 -10.12 0.71
C GLY A 43 1.46 -9.30 -0.37
N ILE A 44 0.35 -8.67 -0.02
CA ILE A 44 -0.51 -7.90 -0.92
C ILE A 44 0.26 -6.76 -1.59
N GLY A 45 1.05 -5.99 -0.82
CA GLY A 45 1.80 -4.86 -1.36
C GLY A 45 2.85 -5.27 -2.39
N LYS A 46 3.61 -6.36 -2.15
CA LYS A 46 4.55 -6.96 -3.11
C LYS A 46 3.83 -7.37 -4.39
N ALA A 47 2.71 -8.10 -4.25
CA ALA A 47 1.94 -8.56 -5.40
C ALA A 47 1.40 -7.39 -6.25
N ILE A 48 0.88 -6.33 -5.60
CA ILE A 48 0.40 -5.13 -6.29
C ILE A 48 1.55 -4.43 -7.03
N ALA A 49 2.67 -4.18 -6.37
CA ALA A 49 3.81 -3.49 -6.96
C ALA A 49 4.35 -4.24 -8.20
N ILE A 50 4.45 -5.57 -8.12
CA ILE A 50 4.85 -6.43 -9.25
C ILE A 50 3.79 -6.41 -10.37
N ALA A 51 2.50 -6.49 -10.04
CA ALA A 51 1.43 -6.51 -11.04
C ALA A 51 1.31 -5.19 -11.83
N LEU A 52 1.66 -4.06 -11.20
CA LEU A 52 1.63 -2.72 -11.81
C LEU A 52 2.95 -2.37 -12.53
N SER A 53 3.99 -3.17 -12.38
CA SER A 53 5.29 -2.91 -13.01
C SER A 53 5.23 -3.15 -14.53
N SER A 54 5.74 -2.19 -15.29
CA SER A 54 5.88 -2.24 -16.75
C SER A 54 6.98 -1.27 -17.20
N PRO A 55 7.47 -1.38 -18.44
CA PRO A 55 8.45 -0.42 -18.97
C PRO A 55 7.95 1.03 -19.01
N SER A 56 6.66 1.28 -18.87
CA SER A 56 6.04 2.62 -18.82
C SER A 56 5.69 3.04 -17.38
N ALA A 57 6.20 2.38 -16.35
CA ALA A 57 5.93 2.70 -14.96
C ALA A 57 7.20 3.12 -14.20
N ASN A 58 7.03 4.09 -13.30
CA ASN A 58 7.94 4.40 -12.20
C ASN A 58 7.28 3.87 -10.93
N ILE A 59 7.91 2.96 -10.22
CA ILE A 59 7.35 2.34 -9.02
C ILE A 59 8.18 2.76 -7.80
N VAL A 60 7.52 3.35 -6.81
CA VAL A 60 8.12 3.62 -5.50
C VAL A 60 7.54 2.63 -4.50
N ILE A 61 8.38 1.83 -3.89
CA ILE A 61 8.00 0.85 -2.88
C ILE A 61 8.54 1.22 -1.51
N SER A 62 7.79 0.97 -0.45
CA SER A 62 8.30 1.23 0.90
C SER A 62 8.02 0.08 1.87
N CYS A 63 8.85 -0.01 2.90
CA CYS A 63 8.61 -0.82 4.10
C CYS A 63 9.20 -0.14 5.34
N SER A 64 8.83 -0.60 6.54
CA SER A 64 9.32 0.01 7.79
C SER A 64 10.64 -0.58 8.28
N LYS A 65 10.95 -1.86 8.02
CA LYS A 65 12.08 -2.58 8.63
C LYS A 65 12.77 -3.60 7.73
N SER A 66 12.06 -4.23 6.82
CA SER A 66 12.56 -5.41 6.08
C SER A 66 13.25 -5.00 4.78
N SER A 67 14.56 -4.75 4.85
CA SER A 67 15.35 -4.34 3.69
C SER A 67 15.54 -5.44 2.66
N ASP A 68 15.74 -6.70 3.08
CA ASP A 68 16.02 -7.83 2.18
C ASP A 68 14.78 -8.23 1.38
N GLU A 69 13.62 -8.38 2.03
CA GLU A 69 12.35 -8.63 1.35
C GLU A 69 11.97 -7.48 0.39
N LEU A 70 12.28 -6.22 0.77
CA LEU A 70 12.04 -5.08 -0.09
C LEU A 70 12.95 -5.11 -1.31
N LYS A 71 14.21 -5.55 -1.14
CA LYS A 71 15.15 -5.74 -2.24
C LYS A 71 14.68 -6.81 -3.22
N GLU A 72 14.15 -7.94 -2.76
CA GLU A 72 13.55 -8.95 -3.64
C GLU A 72 12.41 -8.36 -4.49
N THR A 73 11.56 -7.54 -3.87
CA THR A 73 10.46 -6.87 -4.58
C THR A 73 11.00 -5.88 -5.61
N TYR A 74 12.02 -5.11 -5.25
CA TYR A 74 12.72 -4.19 -6.15
C TYR A 74 13.29 -4.91 -7.36
N ASP A 75 14.02 -6.02 -7.14
CA ASP A 75 14.62 -6.82 -8.21
C ASP A 75 13.54 -7.42 -9.15
N ALA A 76 12.42 -7.87 -8.60
CA ALA A 76 11.30 -8.39 -9.39
C ALA A 76 10.63 -7.31 -10.26
N ILE A 77 10.51 -6.06 -9.76
CA ILE A 77 9.97 -4.92 -10.49
C ILE A 77 10.90 -4.51 -11.62
N THR A 78 12.19 -4.37 -11.33
CA THR A 78 13.19 -3.94 -12.33
C THR A 78 13.40 -4.97 -13.43
N ALA A 79 13.31 -6.27 -13.12
CA ALA A 79 13.32 -7.35 -14.11
C ALA A 79 12.17 -7.25 -15.13
N ARG A 80 11.09 -6.52 -14.82
CA ARG A 80 9.96 -6.25 -15.74
C ARG A 80 10.12 -4.95 -16.55
N GLY A 81 11.26 -4.28 -16.40
CA GLY A 81 11.60 -3.06 -17.14
C GLY A 81 11.05 -1.77 -16.53
N ALA A 82 10.41 -1.81 -15.36
CA ALA A 82 10.00 -0.61 -14.65
C ALA A 82 11.21 0.09 -13.99
N LEU A 83 11.15 1.41 -13.87
CA LEU A 83 12.03 2.12 -12.94
C LEU A 83 11.50 1.90 -11.52
N CYS A 84 12.40 1.57 -10.60
CA CYS A 84 12.02 1.32 -9.21
C CYS A 84 12.86 2.13 -8.24
N THR A 85 12.21 2.65 -7.20
CA THR A 85 12.85 3.27 -6.04
C THR A 85 12.31 2.59 -4.78
N ALA A 86 13.21 2.11 -3.92
CA ALA A 86 12.85 1.52 -2.64
C ALA A 86 13.19 2.49 -1.50
N TYR A 87 12.26 2.70 -0.58
CA TYR A 87 12.39 3.54 0.58
C TYR A 87 12.12 2.76 1.87
N VAL A 88 13.02 2.84 2.85
CA VAL A 88 12.82 2.24 4.17
C VAL A 88 12.49 3.32 5.20
N GLY A 89 11.27 3.27 5.72
CA GLY A 89 10.78 4.22 6.73
C GLY A 89 9.38 3.89 7.20
N ASN A 90 9.05 4.32 8.42
CA ASN A 90 7.70 4.15 8.97
C ASN A 90 6.75 5.19 8.37
N MET A 91 5.72 4.75 7.64
CA MET A 91 4.72 5.63 7.02
C MET A 91 3.79 6.29 8.06
N GLY A 92 3.73 5.81 9.29
CA GLY A 92 3.10 6.50 10.42
C GLY A 92 3.83 7.80 10.84
N SER A 93 5.09 7.97 10.43
CA SER A 93 5.88 9.18 10.65
C SER A 93 5.69 10.15 9.49
N TYR A 94 5.17 11.34 9.78
CA TYR A 94 4.94 12.39 8.78
C TYR A 94 6.24 12.79 8.06
N SER A 95 7.36 12.93 8.80
CA SER A 95 8.67 13.27 8.20
C SER A 95 9.20 12.20 7.25
N ASN A 96 9.00 10.91 7.58
CA ASN A 96 9.43 9.81 6.68
C ASN A 96 8.61 9.82 5.38
N VAL A 97 7.32 10.10 5.48
CA VAL A 97 6.46 10.22 4.30
C VAL A 97 6.86 11.42 3.46
N GLN A 98 7.14 12.56 4.09
CA GLN A 98 7.64 13.73 3.39
C GLN A 98 8.92 13.42 2.61
N GLU A 99 9.92 12.81 3.25
CA GLU A 99 11.17 12.42 2.59
C GLU A 99 10.93 11.49 1.38
N MET A 100 10.03 10.51 1.51
CA MET A 100 9.67 9.60 0.42
C MET A 100 9.01 10.35 -0.75
N PHE A 101 8.10 11.28 -0.48
CA PHE A 101 7.44 12.07 -1.52
C PHE A 101 8.39 13.09 -2.17
N ASP A 102 9.25 13.75 -1.38
CA ASP A 102 10.27 14.67 -1.92
C ASP A 102 11.24 13.91 -2.85
N LEU A 103 11.66 12.71 -2.47
CA LEU A 103 12.46 11.84 -3.32
C LEU A 103 11.69 11.45 -4.60
N THR A 104 10.43 11.06 -4.48
CA THR A 104 9.57 10.69 -5.62
C THR A 104 9.43 11.83 -6.62
N LEU A 105 9.12 13.03 -6.12
CA LEU A 105 8.96 14.22 -6.95
C LEU A 105 10.29 14.65 -7.60
N SER A 106 11.40 14.53 -6.89
CA SER A 106 12.73 14.85 -7.45
C SER A 106 13.13 13.91 -8.59
N LEU A 107 12.79 12.61 -8.52
CA LEU A 107 13.15 11.60 -9.50
C LEU A 107 12.16 11.53 -10.68
N TYR A 108 10.86 11.67 -10.41
CA TYR A 108 9.80 11.36 -11.37
C TYR A 108 8.86 12.53 -11.65
N GLY A 109 8.94 13.61 -10.88
CA GLY A 109 8.20 14.86 -11.08
C GLY A 109 6.73 14.84 -10.68
N LYS A 110 6.16 13.67 -10.36
CA LYS A 110 4.73 13.52 -10.06
C LYS A 110 4.41 12.25 -9.29
N THR A 111 3.16 12.17 -8.79
CA THR A 111 2.55 10.95 -8.25
C THR A 111 1.19 10.73 -8.90
N ASP A 112 1.05 9.73 -9.76
CA ASP A 112 -0.22 9.45 -10.46
C ASP A 112 -1.10 8.49 -9.68
N VAL A 113 -0.50 7.50 -9.00
CA VAL A 113 -1.21 6.47 -8.25
C VAL A 113 -0.59 6.30 -6.86
N LEU A 114 -1.44 6.25 -5.85
CA LEU A 114 -1.06 5.94 -4.47
C LEU A 114 -1.80 4.69 -3.99
N ILE A 115 -1.06 3.65 -3.60
CA ILE A 115 -1.60 2.44 -2.96
C ILE A 115 -1.17 2.44 -1.50
N ASN A 116 -2.09 2.75 -0.60
CA ASN A 116 -1.90 2.67 0.83
C ASN A 116 -2.17 1.24 1.30
N ASN A 117 -1.10 0.44 1.41
CA ASN A 117 -1.18 -0.94 1.83
C ASN A 117 -0.48 -1.21 3.17
N ALA A 118 0.43 -0.34 3.61
CA ALA A 118 1.10 -0.52 4.90
C ALA A 118 0.09 -0.73 6.04
N GLY A 119 0.29 -1.78 6.83
CA GLY A 119 -0.59 -2.09 7.94
C GLY A 119 -0.04 -3.22 8.80
N ILE A 120 -0.51 -3.25 10.04
CA ILE A 120 -0.24 -4.30 11.05
C ILE A 120 -1.53 -4.73 11.69
N ALA A 121 -1.59 -5.98 12.15
CA ALA A 121 -2.64 -6.50 13.02
C ALA A 121 -2.06 -6.84 14.39
N SER A 122 -2.92 -6.86 15.39
CA SER A 122 -2.63 -7.37 16.74
C SER A 122 -3.85 -8.09 17.25
N ILE A 123 -3.66 -9.33 17.66
CA ILE A 123 -4.72 -10.20 18.19
C ILE A 123 -4.58 -10.23 19.70
N GLY A 124 -5.66 -10.01 20.41
CA GLY A 124 -5.72 -10.04 21.86
C GLY A 124 -7.03 -9.44 22.40
N LEU A 125 -7.38 -9.79 23.64
CA LEU A 125 -8.57 -9.24 24.29
C LEU A 125 -8.41 -7.72 24.46
N PHE A 126 -9.53 -6.99 24.34
CA PHE A 126 -9.51 -5.53 24.44
C PHE A 126 -8.96 -5.03 25.77
N GLN A 127 -9.26 -5.69 26.85
CA GLN A 127 -8.77 -5.34 28.18
C GLN A 127 -7.26 -5.43 28.34
N ASP A 128 -6.59 -6.23 27.49
CA ASP A 128 -5.13 -6.41 27.48
C ASP A 128 -4.43 -5.47 26.50
N THR A 129 -5.22 -4.71 25.70
CA THR A 129 -4.67 -3.73 24.73
C THR A 129 -4.16 -2.51 25.48
N THR A 130 -2.85 -2.35 25.51
CA THR A 130 -2.22 -1.16 26.12
C THR A 130 -2.41 0.08 25.24
N PRO A 131 -2.30 1.31 25.81
CA PRO A 131 -2.31 2.54 25.01
C PRO A 131 -1.23 2.57 23.92
N ASP A 132 -0.06 2.00 24.16
CA ASP A 132 1.04 1.95 23.18
C ASP A 132 0.70 0.99 22.03
N MET A 133 0.10 -0.17 22.30
CA MET A 133 -0.38 -1.08 21.26
C MET A 133 -1.46 -0.41 20.39
N TRP A 134 -2.43 0.23 21.03
CA TRP A 134 -3.46 1.00 20.34
C TRP A 134 -2.86 2.08 19.44
N ASN A 135 -2.00 2.94 20.01
CA ASN A 135 -1.38 4.05 19.30
C ASN A 135 -0.51 3.56 18.13
N ASN A 136 0.21 2.44 18.29
CA ASN A 136 1.00 1.86 17.23
C ASN A 136 0.13 1.39 16.05
N ILE A 137 -1.00 0.72 16.32
CA ILE A 137 -1.95 0.27 15.27
C ILE A 137 -2.53 1.49 14.54
N ILE A 138 -3.00 2.50 15.27
CA ILE A 138 -3.54 3.72 14.67
C ILE A 138 -2.47 4.45 13.85
N SER A 139 -1.25 4.56 14.37
CA SER A 139 -0.14 5.19 13.67
C SER A 139 0.18 4.51 12.33
N VAL A 140 0.29 3.17 12.35
CA VAL A 140 0.68 2.41 11.14
C VAL A 140 -0.49 2.26 10.17
N ASN A 141 -1.72 2.03 10.64
CA ASN A 141 -2.84 1.69 9.77
C ASN A 141 -3.64 2.91 9.28
N LEU A 142 -3.71 3.98 10.07
CA LEU A 142 -4.53 5.16 9.77
C LEU A 142 -3.70 6.41 9.51
N ASN A 143 -2.75 6.77 10.42
CA ASN A 143 -1.94 7.96 10.20
C ASN A 143 -1.06 7.83 8.95
N SER A 144 -0.61 6.60 8.60
CA SER A 144 0.11 6.35 7.36
C SER A 144 -0.71 6.70 6.12
N VAL A 145 -2.00 6.33 6.11
CA VAL A 145 -2.94 6.66 5.02
C VAL A 145 -3.12 8.17 4.92
N TYR A 146 -3.38 8.84 6.06
CA TYR A 146 -3.48 10.29 6.09
C TYR A 146 -2.20 10.95 5.57
N ASN A 147 -1.04 10.58 6.11
CA ASN A 147 0.23 11.18 5.73
C ASN A 147 0.49 11.05 4.22
N CYS A 148 0.34 9.83 3.66
CA CYS A 148 0.58 9.58 2.24
C CYS A 148 -0.43 10.33 1.36
N CYS A 149 -1.72 10.32 1.72
CA CYS A 149 -2.74 11.06 0.98
C CYS A 149 -2.48 12.57 1.02
N HIS A 150 -2.06 13.12 2.16
CA HIS A 150 -1.78 14.55 2.32
C HIS A 150 -0.71 15.04 1.31
N PHE A 151 0.36 14.28 1.11
CA PHE A 151 1.40 14.64 0.14
C PHE A 151 0.97 14.36 -1.30
N ALA A 152 0.32 13.22 -1.58
CA ALA A 152 -0.11 12.85 -2.92
C ALA A 152 -1.14 13.85 -3.49
N VAL A 153 -2.14 14.21 -2.68
CA VAL A 153 -3.25 15.07 -3.08
C VAL A 153 -2.79 16.47 -3.53
N ASN A 154 -1.76 17.03 -2.90
CA ASN A 154 -1.21 18.33 -3.30
C ASN A 154 -0.70 18.35 -4.75
N ASP A 155 -0.05 17.26 -5.21
CA ASP A 155 0.40 17.14 -6.59
C ASP A 155 -0.76 16.79 -7.54
N MET A 156 -1.62 15.86 -7.13
CA MET A 156 -2.77 15.42 -7.92
C MET A 156 -3.74 16.56 -8.20
N LEU A 157 -4.02 17.44 -7.22
CA LEU A 157 -4.88 18.62 -7.39
C LEU A 157 -4.33 19.60 -8.42
N ARG A 158 -3.02 19.85 -8.44
CA ARG A 158 -2.39 20.74 -9.43
C ARG A 158 -2.54 20.21 -10.86
N ARG A 159 -2.60 18.89 -11.02
CA ARG A 159 -2.69 18.23 -12.33
C ARG A 159 -4.11 17.82 -12.70
N HIS A 160 -5.08 17.97 -11.79
CA HIS A 160 -6.44 17.46 -11.93
C HIS A 160 -6.50 15.99 -12.36
N CYS A 161 -5.62 15.16 -11.79
CA CYS A 161 -5.53 13.74 -12.14
C CYS A 161 -4.85 12.97 -11.00
N GLY A 162 -5.43 11.86 -10.59
CA GLY A 162 -4.83 10.99 -9.59
C GLY A 162 -5.74 9.82 -9.18
N ARG A 163 -5.14 8.77 -8.67
CA ARG A 163 -5.86 7.59 -8.18
C ARG A 163 -5.29 7.12 -6.86
N ILE A 164 -6.15 6.96 -5.87
CA ILE A 164 -5.80 6.48 -4.53
C ILE A 164 -6.58 5.21 -4.24
N ILE A 165 -5.88 4.13 -3.87
CA ILE A 165 -6.49 2.89 -3.41
C ILE A 165 -5.96 2.56 -2.03
N ASN A 166 -6.87 2.41 -1.07
CA ASN A 166 -6.58 2.05 0.31
C ASN A 166 -6.85 0.55 0.53
N ILE A 167 -5.87 -0.21 0.98
CA ILE A 167 -6.07 -1.62 1.36
C ILE A 167 -6.62 -1.66 2.77
N SER A 168 -7.90 -1.98 2.86
CA SER A 168 -8.68 -2.11 4.07
C SER A 168 -8.92 -3.58 4.44
N SER A 169 -9.89 -3.87 5.26
CA SER A 169 -10.28 -5.19 5.70
C SER A 169 -11.80 -5.27 5.88
N VAL A 170 -12.35 -6.47 5.73
CA VAL A 170 -13.74 -6.78 6.12
C VAL A 170 -13.98 -6.46 7.60
N TRP A 171 -12.95 -6.57 8.44
CA TRP A 171 -13.04 -6.17 9.85
C TRP A 171 -13.25 -4.66 10.05
N GLY A 172 -12.94 -3.84 9.06
CA GLY A 172 -13.32 -2.43 9.03
C GLY A 172 -14.79 -2.17 8.67
N LEU A 173 -15.52 -3.19 8.23
CA LEU A 173 -16.95 -3.14 7.90
C LEU A 173 -17.79 -3.77 9.04
N TYR A 174 -17.35 -4.92 9.54
CA TYR A 174 -18.14 -5.76 10.46
C TYR A 174 -17.56 -5.85 11.87
N GLY A 175 -16.27 -5.54 12.04
CA GLY A 175 -15.56 -5.74 13.30
C GLY A 175 -15.17 -7.20 13.55
N ALA A 176 -14.14 -7.41 14.37
CA ALA A 176 -13.73 -8.74 14.80
C ALA A 176 -13.45 -8.78 16.29
N SER A 177 -13.85 -9.88 16.95
CA SER A 177 -13.43 -10.17 18.30
C SER A 177 -11.91 -10.32 18.38
N CYS A 178 -11.30 -9.89 19.47
CA CYS A 178 -9.85 -9.88 19.68
C CYS A 178 -9.05 -8.98 18.74
N GLU A 179 -9.68 -8.22 17.83
CA GLU A 179 -9.04 -7.31 16.88
C GLU A 179 -9.66 -5.90 16.92
N VAL A 180 -10.06 -5.41 18.11
CA VAL A 180 -10.80 -4.15 18.25
C VAL A 180 -10.03 -2.96 17.67
N ALA A 181 -8.75 -2.80 18.01
CA ALA A 181 -7.91 -1.69 17.50
C ALA A 181 -7.71 -1.76 15.98
N TYR A 182 -7.49 -2.97 15.43
CA TYR A 182 -7.36 -3.20 14.00
C TYR A 182 -8.67 -2.86 13.28
N SER A 183 -9.80 -3.39 13.75
CA SER A 183 -11.14 -3.12 13.20
C SER A 183 -11.46 -1.63 13.21
N ALA A 184 -11.18 -0.94 14.31
CA ALA A 184 -11.36 0.52 14.43
C ALA A 184 -10.51 1.26 13.41
N SER A 185 -9.23 0.89 13.25
CA SER A 185 -8.32 1.51 12.29
C SER A 185 -8.80 1.33 10.84
N LYS A 186 -9.26 0.13 10.47
CA LYS A 186 -9.74 -0.17 9.12
C LYS A 186 -11.12 0.44 8.84
N GLY A 187 -11.99 0.53 9.85
CA GLY A 187 -13.24 1.29 9.78
C GLY A 187 -13.02 2.78 9.54
N ALA A 188 -12.01 3.35 10.21
CA ALA A 188 -11.60 4.72 9.98
C ALA A 188 -11.06 4.93 8.54
N VAL A 189 -10.26 4.01 8.00
CA VAL A 189 -9.79 4.05 6.60
C VAL A 189 -10.97 4.00 5.61
N ASN A 190 -11.98 3.17 5.87
CA ASN A 190 -13.18 3.10 5.02
C ASN A 190 -13.95 4.44 5.01
N SER A 191 -14.11 5.07 6.18
CA SER A 191 -14.77 6.38 6.32
C SER A 191 -13.95 7.49 5.67
N PHE A 192 -12.63 7.50 5.90
CA PHE A 192 -11.68 8.41 5.29
C PHE A 192 -11.75 8.34 3.75
N THR A 193 -11.75 7.14 3.18
CA THR A 193 -11.88 6.91 1.74
C THR A 193 -13.12 7.58 1.16
N LYS A 194 -14.28 7.35 1.79
CA LYS A 194 -15.55 7.90 1.33
C LYS A 194 -15.61 9.44 1.43
N ALA A 195 -15.04 10.00 2.50
CA ALA A 195 -15.00 11.44 2.70
C ALA A 195 -14.07 12.13 1.70
N LEU A 196 -12.83 11.63 1.58
CA LEU A 196 -11.83 12.19 0.67
C LEU A 196 -12.26 12.07 -0.80
N ALA A 197 -12.93 10.97 -1.18
CA ALA A 197 -13.47 10.80 -2.52
C ALA A 197 -14.47 11.92 -2.90
N LYS A 198 -15.37 12.28 -1.98
CA LYS A 198 -16.35 13.36 -2.22
C LYS A 198 -15.68 14.73 -2.38
N GLU A 199 -14.60 14.97 -1.65
CA GLU A 199 -13.85 16.21 -1.71
C GLU A 199 -13.06 16.33 -3.03
N LEU A 200 -12.48 15.21 -3.50
CA LEU A 200 -11.56 15.19 -4.63
C LEU A 200 -12.21 14.87 -5.99
N ALA A 201 -13.44 14.33 -6.02
CA ALA A 201 -14.15 13.98 -7.25
C ALA A 201 -14.27 15.16 -8.24
N PRO A 202 -14.55 16.42 -7.81
CA PRO A 202 -14.58 17.57 -8.74
C PRO A 202 -13.24 17.86 -9.42
N SER A 203 -12.15 17.32 -8.89
CA SER A 203 -10.78 17.45 -9.44
C SER A 203 -10.31 16.23 -10.23
N HIS A 204 -11.21 15.31 -10.58
CA HIS A 204 -10.89 14.07 -11.30
C HIS A 204 -9.87 13.17 -10.56
N ILE A 205 -9.90 13.18 -9.24
CA ILE A 205 -9.08 12.31 -8.41
C ILE A 205 -9.98 11.26 -7.76
N GLN A 206 -9.70 9.99 -8.04
CA GLN A 206 -10.47 8.88 -7.50
C GLN A 206 -9.86 8.37 -6.21
N VAL A 207 -10.70 8.08 -5.23
CA VAL A 207 -10.29 7.49 -3.95
C VAL A 207 -11.21 6.31 -3.63
N ASN A 208 -10.65 5.11 -3.61
CA ASN A 208 -11.39 3.89 -3.33
C ASN A 208 -10.64 3.01 -2.30
N ALA A 209 -11.31 2.02 -1.77
CA ALA A 209 -10.72 1.02 -0.88
C ALA A 209 -11.10 -0.39 -1.31
N ILE A 210 -10.24 -1.35 -0.97
CA ILE A 210 -10.53 -2.78 -1.03
C ILE A 210 -10.57 -3.31 0.40
N ALA A 211 -11.73 -3.78 0.84
CA ALA A 211 -11.92 -4.47 2.12
C ALA A 211 -11.60 -5.96 1.90
N CYS A 212 -10.36 -6.35 2.21
CA CYS A 212 -9.91 -7.73 2.06
C CYS A 212 -10.44 -8.62 3.18
N GLY A 213 -10.88 -9.83 2.83
CA GLY A 213 -11.09 -10.93 3.77
C GLY A 213 -9.76 -11.60 4.15
N ALA A 214 -9.80 -12.91 4.43
CA ALA A 214 -8.61 -13.70 4.72
C ALA A 214 -7.79 -13.92 3.44
N ILE A 215 -6.61 -13.31 3.39
CA ILE A 215 -5.65 -13.41 2.26
C ILE A 215 -4.43 -14.19 2.74
N ASP A 216 -3.98 -15.17 1.95
CA ASP A 216 -2.81 -16.00 2.22
C ASP A 216 -1.53 -15.16 2.21
N THR A 217 -1.13 -14.71 3.38
CA THR A 217 0.04 -13.85 3.61
C THR A 217 0.70 -14.18 4.95
N SER A 218 1.91 -13.68 5.17
CA SER A 218 2.60 -13.79 6.47
C SER A 218 1.88 -13.08 7.62
N MET A 219 0.82 -12.31 7.38
CA MET A 219 -0.02 -11.75 8.43
C MET A 219 -0.78 -12.84 9.19
N ASN A 220 -1.11 -13.95 8.51
CA ASN A 220 -1.73 -15.14 9.09
C ASN A 220 -0.70 -16.17 9.59
N GLY A 221 0.58 -15.84 9.61
CA GLY A 221 1.67 -16.75 9.99
C GLY A 221 1.70 -17.18 11.47
N HIS A 222 0.77 -16.67 12.28
CA HIS A 222 0.51 -17.12 13.65
C HIS A 222 -0.45 -18.32 13.71
N LEU A 223 -1.16 -18.62 12.62
CA LEU A 223 -2.07 -19.74 12.51
C LEU A 223 -1.32 -21.00 12.09
N SER A 224 -1.66 -22.14 12.67
CA SER A 224 -1.23 -23.46 12.23
C SER A 224 -1.88 -23.81 10.89
N LYS A 225 -1.39 -24.89 10.27
CA LYS A 225 -1.99 -25.36 9.01
C LYS A 225 -3.44 -25.78 9.20
N GLU A 226 -3.74 -26.45 10.30
CA GLU A 226 -5.08 -26.91 10.66
C GLU A 226 -6.04 -25.72 10.83
N GLU A 227 -5.62 -24.67 11.54
CA GLU A 227 -6.40 -23.43 11.70
C GLU A 227 -6.61 -22.69 10.37
N LEU A 228 -5.64 -22.71 9.46
CA LEU A 228 -5.79 -22.15 8.10
C LEU A 228 -6.78 -22.96 7.25
N ASP A 229 -6.77 -24.30 7.37
CA ASP A 229 -7.70 -25.18 6.69
C ASP A 229 -9.14 -25.00 7.24
N GLU A 230 -9.30 -24.83 8.56
CA GLU A 230 -10.58 -24.49 9.20
C GLU A 230 -11.11 -23.13 8.71
N LEU A 231 -10.25 -22.11 8.72
CA LEU A 231 -10.60 -20.77 8.20
C LEU A 231 -11.01 -20.84 6.71
N ALA A 232 -10.34 -21.64 5.90
CA ALA A 232 -10.71 -21.83 4.51
C ALA A 232 -12.08 -22.49 4.35
N CYS A 233 -12.46 -23.39 5.26
CA CYS A 233 -13.79 -24.03 5.27
C CYS A 233 -14.92 -23.04 5.66
N GLU A 234 -14.62 -22.00 6.45
CA GLU A 234 -15.60 -20.96 6.78
C GLU A 234 -15.91 -20.04 5.59
N ILE A 235 -14.99 -19.93 4.64
CA ILE A 235 -15.14 -19.06 3.47
C ILE A 235 -15.94 -19.83 2.40
N PRO A 236 -17.08 -19.30 1.90
CA PRO A 236 -17.88 -19.97 0.87
C PRO A 236 -17.12 -20.33 -0.41
N ALA A 237 -16.10 -19.55 -0.78
CA ALA A 237 -15.21 -19.89 -1.88
C ALA A 237 -14.28 -21.10 -1.61
N GLY A 238 -14.27 -21.64 -0.39
CA GLY A 238 -13.49 -22.83 0.03
C GLY A 238 -11.98 -22.63 0.09
N THR A 239 -11.50 -21.40 0.09
CA THR A 239 -10.06 -21.10 0.09
C THR A 239 -9.80 -19.68 0.56
N LEU A 240 -8.60 -19.42 1.09
CA LEU A 240 -8.13 -18.07 1.32
C LEU A 240 -7.92 -17.34 -0.03
N GLY A 241 -8.13 -16.02 -0.02
CA GLY A 241 -7.76 -15.17 -1.15
C GLY A 241 -6.25 -15.16 -1.35
N LYS A 242 -5.80 -14.90 -2.58
CA LYS A 242 -4.37 -14.77 -2.90
C LYS A 242 -3.99 -13.31 -3.09
N PRO A 243 -2.76 -12.89 -2.69
CA PRO A 243 -2.26 -11.53 -2.93
C PRO A 243 -2.38 -11.09 -4.40
N GLU A 244 -2.15 -12.01 -5.34
CA GLU A 244 -2.27 -11.74 -6.78
C GLU A 244 -3.73 -11.47 -7.21
N GLY A 245 -4.70 -12.01 -6.48
CA GLY A 245 -6.12 -11.73 -6.70
C GLY A 245 -6.47 -10.29 -6.33
N VAL A 246 -5.96 -9.81 -5.18
CA VAL A 246 -6.09 -8.40 -4.77
C VAL A 246 -5.39 -7.50 -5.77
N ALA A 247 -4.18 -7.87 -6.21
CA ALA A 247 -3.42 -7.10 -7.20
C ALA A 247 -4.15 -6.97 -8.55
N ARG A 248 -4.83 -8.04 -9.01
CA ARG A 248 -5.69 -7.98 -10.20
C ARG A 248 -6.86 -7.02 -10.01
N LEU A 249 -7.51 -7.05 -8.84
CA LEU A 249 -8.60 -6.11 -8.54
C LEU A 249 -8.11 -4.67 -8.53
N VAL A 250 -6.95 -4.39 -7.92
CA VAL A 250 -6.32 -3.06 -7.97
C VAL A 250 -6.13 -2.62 -9.42
N LYS A 251 -5.58 -3.48 -10.28
CA LYS A 251 -5.36 -3.14 -11.69
C LYS A 251 -6.67 -2.80 -12.41
N LEU A 252 -7.72 -3.60 -12.24
CA LEU A 252 -9.04 -3.34 -12.80
C LEU A 252 -9.63 -2.00 -12.32
N MET A 253 -9.47 -1.68 -11.03
CA MET A 253 -9.92 -0.39 -10.48
C MET A 253 -9.13 0.80 -11.05
N LEU A 254 -7.85 0.63 -11.34
CA LEU A 254 -7.03 1.66 -11.97
C LEU A 254 -7.34 1.86 -13.47
N GLU A 255 -7.93 0.86 -14.12
CA GLU A 255 -8.38 0.90 -15.51
C GLU A 255 -9.83 1.42 -15.66
N SER A 256 -10.56 1.57 -14.53
CA SER A 256 -11.93 2.11 -14.54
C SER A 256 -11.98 3.60 -14.92
N ASP A 257 -13.17 4.06 -15.29
CA ASP A 257 -13.42 5.47 -15.52
C ASP A 257 -13.47 6.30 -14.22
N ASP A 258 -13.59 7.62 -14.35
CA ASP A 258 -13.57 8.54 -13.22
C ASP A 258 -14.83 8.47 -12.35
N TYR A 259 -15.85 7.73 -12.74
CA TYR A 259 -17.09 7.59 -11.99
C TYR A 259 -16.96 6.60 -10.83
N LEU A 260 -15.96 5.70 -10.87
CA LEU A 260 -15.67 4.78 -9.77
C LEU A 260 -14.87 5.51 -8.67
N THR A 261 -15.54 6.15 -7.74
CA THR A 261 -14.91 6.80 -6.58
C THR A 261 -15.75 6.64 -5.31
N GLY A 262 -15.12 6.70 -4.15
CA GLY A 262 -15.77 6.56 -2.83
C GLY A 262 -16.23 5.15 -2.49
N GLN A 263 -15.80 4.14 -3.24
CA GLN A 263 -16.22 2.75 -3.02
C GLN A 263 -15.29 2.04 -2.04
N VAL A 264 -15.90 1.15 -1.25
CA VAL A 264 -15.20 0.15 -0.42
C VAL A 264 -15.61 -1.21 -0.96
N ILE A 265 -14.78 -1.77 -1.81
CA ILE A 265 -15.07 -3.03 -2.51
C ILE A 265 -14.62 -4.19 -1.63
N GLN A 266 -15.55 -5.07 -1.28
CA GLN A 266 -15.28 -6.27 -0.51
C GLN A 266 -14.67 -7.35 -1.39
N TYR A 267 -13.56 -7.97 -0.94
CA TYR A 267 -12.85 -9.05 -1.61
C TYR A 267 -12.53 -10.16 -0.61
N ASP A 268 -13.47 -11.06 -0.40
CA ASP A 268 -13.46 -11.99 0.75
C ASP A 268 -13.96 -13.41 0.44
N GLY A 269 -14.29 -13.73 -0.80
CA GLY A 269 -14.81 -15.06 -1.17
C GLY A 269 -16.22 -15.34 -0.66
N GLY A 270 -16.97 -14.30 -0.29
CA GLY A 270 -18.32 -14.41 0.26
C GLY A 270 -18.35 -14.76 1.77
N TRP A 271 -17.24 -14.51 2.48
CA TRP A 271 -17.07 -14.90 3.88
C TRP A 271 -18.01 -14.13 4.82
N ILE A 272 -18.23 -12.83 4.61
CA ILE A 272 -19.02 -11.97 5.51
C ILE A 272 -20.01 -11.13 4.71
#